data_be432a16d6228fb050fce3b08677cc9b
#
_entry.id   be432a16d6228fb050fce3b08677cc9b
#
_cell.length_a   1.000
_cell.length_b   1.000
_cell.length_c   1.000
_cell.angle_alpha   90.00
_cell.angle_beta   90.00
_cell.angle_gamma   90.00
#
_symmetry.space_group_name_H-M   'P 1'
#
loop_
_entity.id
_entity.type
_entity.pdbx_description
1 polymer ?
#
loop_
_entity_poly.entity_id
_entity_poly.type
_entity_poly.pdbx_seq_one_letter_code
_entity_poly.pdbx_strand_id
1 'polypeptide(L)'
;MKKLLIMASAALLLASCGSDEYEEWAKPQANGAETAGEVKFTVAEAPAIDFKTETADSVQLFVPTLVSADAVTSQTLTAVLSSNSKTATLNASEGGKVKSSELVSAVENLYGKNGDLHEVAVAVTNKVRLQRGEGFSLTQNVKAKVTCVAPAFTQYLYMSGDANGWSFSNPLYSPDADGKYTGFMYLNQNGFKFATQQDWNGTDYGEGLVEKGGNIVMTEPEGFYKVDVDLTSQALTYTAINRVGVIGSATAGGWDSDQAMTYNATDKCWEIKGITLTEGEIKFRANEAW
;
A
#
# COMPACT_ATOMS: atom_id res chain seq x y z
N MET A 1 -15.35 -3.30 -50.12
CA MET A 1 -14.68 -4.29 -50.97
C MET A 1 -13.96 -5.31 -50.13
N LYS A 2 -14.31 -6.60 -50.30
CA LYS A 2 -13.55 -7.81 -49.91
C LYS A 2 -13.29 -7.94 -48.37
N LYS A 3 -13.85 -8.94 -47.64
CA LYS A 3 -13.86 -10.35 -47.96
C LYS A 3 -14.94 -11.07 -47.15
N LEU A 4 -15.95 -11.46 -47.84
CA LEU A 4 -16.74 -12.67 -47.56
C LEU A 4 -16.00 -13.80 -48.25
N LEU A 5 -15.52 -14.80 -47.52
CA LEU A 5 -15.22 -16.18 -47.96
C LEU A 5 -14.44 -16.84 -46.84
N ILE A 6 -15.10 -17.70 -46.14
CA ILE A 6 -14.68 -19.04 -45.70
C ILE A 6 -15.77 -19.54 -44.74
N MET A 7 -16.84 -20.02 -45.31
CA MET A 7 -17.81 -20.91 -44.68
C MET A 7 -18.41 -21.80 -45.78
N ALA A 8 -17.60 -22.71 -46.29
CA ALA A 8 -18.10 -23.77 -47.14
C ALA A 8 -17.03 -24.84 -47.27
N SER A 9 -16.93 -25.73 -46.28
CA SER A 9 -16.32 -27.04 -46.50
C SER A 9 -16.30 -27.87 -45.19
N ALA A 10 -17.44 -28.30 -44.73
CA ALA A 10 -17.57 -29.42 -43.80
C ALA A 10 -18.98 -30.04 -43.82
N ALA A 11 -19.54 -30.15 -45.02
CA ALA A 11 -20.79 -30.85 -45.20
C ALA A 11 -20.66 -31.86 -46.36
N LEU A 12 -19.82 -32.85 -46.16
CA LEU A 12 -19.78 -34.07 -47.00
C LEU A 12 -18.96 -35.10 -46.25
N LEU A 13 -19.60 -36.04 -45.63
CA LEU A 13 -19.21 -37.42 -45.35
C LEU A 13 -20.04 -38.00 -44.19
N LEU A 14 -21.31 -38.18 -44.36
CA LEU A 14 -22.08 -39.19 -43.60
C LEU A 14 -23.25 -39.65 -44.45
N ALA A 15 -22.92 -40.34 -45.54
CA ALA A 15 -23.86 -41.17 -46.21
C ALA A 15 -23.25 -42.59 -46.26
N SER A 16 -23.43 -43.37 -45.19
CA SER A 16 -23.27 -44.83 -45.25
C SER A 16 -23.92 -45.46 -44.01
N CYS A 17 -24.78 -46.41 -44.31
CA CYS A 17 -25.39 -47.47 -43.50
C CYS A 17 -26.58 -47.08 -42.63
N GLY A 18 -27.72 -47.41 -43.18
CA GLY A 18 -29.00 -47.58 -42.48
C GLY A 18 -28.97 -48.78 -41.53
N SER A 19 -29.29 -48.51 -40.29
CA SER A 19 -30.05 -49.40 -39.43
C SER A 19 -30.64 -48.45 -38.34
N ASP A 20 -31.94 -48.55 -38.18
CA ASP A 20 -32.75 -47.68 -37.31
C ASP A 20 -32.34 -47.73 -35.80
N GLU A 21 -31.45 -48.65 -35.46
CA GLU A 21 -30.95 -48.75 -34.06
C GLU A 21 -29.88 -47.71 -33.67
N TYR A 22 -29.29 -47.02 -34.63
CA TYR A 22 -28.27 -45.97 -34.33
C TYR A 22 -28.86 -44.56 -34.17
N GLU A 23 -30.11 -44.37 -34.62
CA GLU A 23 -30.75 -43.06 -34.52
C GLU A 23 -31.09 -42.66 -33.05
N GLU A 24 -31.38 -43.61 -32.19
CA GLU A 24 -31.61 -43.31 -30.77
C GLU A 24 -30.33 -43.01 -29.99
N TRP A 25 -29.23 -43.63 -30.42
CA TRP A 25 -27.93 -43.41 -29.77
C TRP A 25 -27.26 -42.12 -30.23
N ALA A 26 -27.53 -41.68 -31.45
CA ALA A 26 -27.00 -40.44 -32.03
C ALA A 26 -27.91 -39.21 -31.81
N LYS A 27 -29.08 -39.38 -31.23
CA LYS A 27 -29.89 -38.24 -30.82
C LYS A 27 -29.07 -37.46 -29.76
N PRO A 28 -28.83 -36.15 -29.97
CA PRO A 28 -28.30 -35.35 -28.89
C PRO A 28 -29.21 -35.60 -27.69
N GLN A 29 -28.66 -36.17 -26.63
CA GLN A 29 -29.37 -36.16 -25.35
C GLN A 29 -29.61 -34.70 -25.06
N ALA A 30 -30.85 -34.25 -25.19
CA ALA A 30 -31.26 -32.97 -24.64
C ALA A 30 -31.15 -33.14 -23.13
N ASN A 31 -29.97 -32.84 -22.61
CA ASN A 31 -29.89 -32.42 -21.23
C ASN A 31 -30.89 -31.28 -21.13
N GLY A 32 -31.96 -31.49 -20.36
CA GLY A 32 -32.92 -30.43 -20.10
C GLY A 32 -32.10 -29.19 -19.79
N ALA A 33 -32.46 -28.04 -20.35
CA ALA A 33 -31.74 -26.81 -20.14
C ALA A 33 -31.43 -26.73 -18.65
N GLU A 34 -30.13 -26.91 -18.31
CA GLU A 34 -29.68 -26.69 -16.94
C GLU A 34 -30.04 -25.27 -16.66
N THR A 35 -31.10 -25.05 -15.89
CA THR A 35 -31.41 -23.76 -15.35
C THR A 35 -30.26 -23.50 -14.40
N ALA A 36 -29.26 -22.74 -14.85
CA ALA A 36 -28.18 -22.29 -13.99
C ALA A 36 -28.83 -21.68 -12.76
N GLY A 37 -28.59 -22.28 -11.60
CA GLY A 37 -29.18 -21.77 -10.35
C GLY A 37 -28.82 -20.31 -10.21
N GLU A 38 -29.80 -19.44 -10.18
CA GLU A 38 -29.56 -18.00 -10.08
C GLU A 38 -28.90 -17.72 -8.74
N VAL A 39 -27.64 -17.32 -8.76
CA VAL A 39 -26.91 -16.89 -7.57
C VAL A 39 -26.83 -15.36 -7.59
N LYS A 40 -27.44 -14.73 -6.60
CA LYS A 40 -27.39 -13.26 -6.41
C LYS A 40 -26.58 -12.92 -5.19
N PHE A 41 -25.63 -12.03 -5.38
CA PHE A 41 -24.79 -11.50 -4.32
C PHE A 41 -24.90 -9.98 -4.28
N THR A 42 -25.23 -9.43 -3.11
CA THR A 42 -25.29 -8.00 -2.86
C THR A 42 -24.55 -7.65 -1.57
N VAL A 43 -24.08 -6.42 -1.48
CA VAL A 43 -23.38 -5.90 -0.30
C VAL A 43 -23.96 -4.54 0.06
N ALA A 44 -24.25 -4.34 1.32
CA ALA A 44 -24.68 -3.06 1.87
C ALA A 44 -23.59 -2.47 2.79
N GLU A 45 -23.60 -1.15 2.96
CA GLU A 45 -22.73 -0.45 3.90
C GLU A 45 -23.03 -0.91 5.34
N ALA A 46 -21.97 -1.11 6.12
CA ALA A 46 -22.06 -1.30 7.57
C ALA A 46 -22.03 0.05 8.30
N PRO A 47 -22.39 0.11 9.58
CA PRO A 47 -22.16 1.28 10.42
C PRO A 47 -20.69 1.70 10.42
N ALA A 48 -20.42 2.97 10.66
CA ALA A 48 -19.06 3.48 10.79
C ALA A 48 -18.33 2.80 11.96
N ILE A 49 -17.07 2.46 11.72
CA ILE A 49 -16.18 1.83 12.69
C ILE A 49 -15.26 2.90 13.27
N ASP A 50 -15.29 3.07 14.59
CA ASP A 50 -14.42 4.01 15.31
C ASP A 50 -13.58 3.25 16.34
N PHE A 51 -12.31 2.98 16.01
CA PHE A 51 -11.37 2.28 16.88
C PHE A 51 -10.94 3.08 18.12
N LYS A 52 -11.36 4.34 18.28
CA LYS A 52 -11.23 5.08 19.54
C LYS A 52 -12.13 4.48 20.63
N THR A 53 -13.21 3.82 20.23
CA THR A 53 -14.22 3.23 21.14
C THR A 53 -14.45 1.74 20.87
N GLU A 54 -14.14 1.25 19.68
CA GLU A 54 -14.34 -0.15 19.31
C GLU A 54 -13.14 -1.01 19.79
N THR A 55 -13.44 -2.07 20.54
CA THR A 55 -12.44 -2.97 21.15
C THR A 55 -12.63 -4.43 20.75
N ALA A 56 -13.63 -4.74 19.91
CA ALA A 56 -13.87 -6.12 19.48
C ALA A 56 -12.73 -6.63 18.55
N ASP A 57 -12.41 -7.91 18.65
CA ASP A 57 -11.40 -8.56 17.82
C ASP A 57 -11.77 -8.58 16.33
N SER A 58 -13.07 -8.50 16.01
CA SER A 58 -13.59 -8.47 14.65
C SER A 58 -14.76 -7.49 14.53
N VAL A 59 -14.76 -6.70 13.45
CA VAL A 59 -15.75 -5.66 13.18
C VAL A 59 -16.49 -5.91 11.88
N GLN A 60 -17.73 -5.38 11.78
CA GLN A 60 -18.54 -5.46 10.58
C GLN A 60 -18.05 -4.46 9.54
N LEU A 61 -17.41 -4.93 8.48
CA LEU A 61 -16.90 -4.05 7.40
C LEU A 61 -17.98 -3.77 6.35
N PHE A 62 -18.82 -4.75 6.05
CA PHE A 62 -19.95 -4.67 5.11
C PHE A 62 -21.00 -5.72 5.47
N VAL A 63 -22.21 -5.57 4.93
CA VAL A 63 -23.31 -6.53 5.15
C VAL A 63 -23.58 -7.28 3.84
N PRO A 64 -23.11 -8.53 3.72
CA PRO A 64 -23.31 -9.34 2.52
C PRO A 64 -24.70 -10.02 2.56
N THR A 65 -25.29 -10.19 1.38
CA THR A 65 -26.49 -11.00 1.18
C THR A 65 -26.27 -11.90 -0.01
N LEU A 66 -26.35 -13.21 0.21
CA LEU A 66 -26.27 -14.23 -0.82
C LEU A 66 -27.63 -14.94 -0.93
N VAL A 67 -28.18 -14.97 -2.14
CA VAL A 67 -29.40 -15.71 -2.48
C VAL A 67 -29.04 -16.73 -3.53
N SER A 68 -29.33 -17.99 -3.27
CA SER A 68 -29.13 -19.10 -4.20
C SER A 68 -30.32 -20.06 -4.14
N ALA A 69 -30.75 -20.55 -5.30
CA ALA A 69 -31.77 -21.59 -5.39
C ALA A 69 -31.24 -22.94 -4.92
N ASP A 70 -29.93 -23.15 -5.04
CA ASP A 70 -29.25 -24.41 -4.70
C ASP A 70 -28.45 -24.26 -3.39
N ALA A 71 -28.24 -25.41 -2.74
CA ALA A 71 -27.44 -25.44 -1.53
C ALA A 71 -25.98 -25.03 -1.78
N VAL A 72 -25.47 -24.13 -0.97
CA VAL A 72 -24.07 -23.67 -0.98
C VAL A 72 -23.22 -24.63 -0.15
N THR A 73 -22.18 -25.20 -0.74
CA THR A 73 -21.24 -26.11 -0.06
C THR A 73 -19.99 -25.41 0.47
N SER A 74 -19.60 -24.31 -0.15
CA SER A 74 -18.53 -23.45 0.36
C SER A 74 -18.73 -22.01 -0.07
N GLN A 75 -18.32 -21.09 0.80
CA GLN A 75 -18.32 -19.65 0.58
C GLN A 75 -17.03 -19.05 1.13
N THR A 76 -16.42 -18.16 0.36
CA THR A 76 -15.24 -17.41 0.81
C THR A 76 -15.38 -15.96 0.37
N LEU A 77 -15.29 -15.04 1.34
CA LEU A 77 -15.38 -13.61 1.11
C LEU A 77 -14.00 -12.97 1.29
N THR A 78 -13.61 -12.18 0.30
CA THR A 78 -12.43 -11.32 0.36
C THR A 78 -12.83 -9.88 0.10
N ALA A 79 -12.22 -8.95 0.83
CA ALA A 79 -12.44 -7.51 0.68
C ALA A 79 -11.12 -6.85 0.25
N VAL A 80 -11.12 -6.18 -0.88
CA VAL A 80 -10.00 -5.37 -1.35
C VAL A 80 -10.31 -3.91 -1.07
N LEU A 81 -9.57 -3.33 -0.14
CA LEU A 81 -9.63 -1.92 0.20
C LEU A 81 -8.69 -1.15 -0.73
N SER A 82 -9.09 0.03 -1.18
CA SER A 82 -8.27 0.83 -2.08
C SER A 82 -8.32 2.32 -1.77
N SER A 83 -7.18 2.99 -1.97
CA SER A 83 -7.02 4.44 -1.94
C SER A 83 -5.88 4.85 -2.88
N ASN A 84 -6.15 5.76 -3.82
CA ASN A 84 -5.20 6.16 -4.86
C ASN A 84 -4.60 4.95 -5.58
N SER A 85 -3.28 4.76 -5.49
CA SER A 85 -2.55 3.63 -6.10
C SER A 85 -2.29 2.46 -5.15
N LYS A 86 -2.75 2.54 -3.89
CA LYS A 86 -2.52 1.50 -2.87
C LYS A 86 -3.74 0.61 -2.71
N THR A 87 -3.50 -0.65 -2.40
CA THR A 87 -4.55 -1.64 -2.08
C THR A 87 -4.15 -2.49 -0.88
N ALA A 88 -5.15 -2.99 -0.15
CA ALA A 88 -4.98 -3.97 0.90
C ALA A 88 -6.10 -5.02 0.80
N THR A 89 -5.77 -6.30 0.98
CA THR A 89 -6.73 -7.39 0.90
C THR A 89 -6.95 -8.00 2.28
N LEU A 90 -8.22 -8.15 2.65
CA LEU A 90 -8.66 -8.76 3.91
C LEU A 90 -9.53 -9.97 3.63
N ASN A 91 -9.40 -10.99 4.47
CA ASN A 91 -10.36 -12.09 4.50
C ASN A 91 -11.53 -11.70 5.40
N ALA A 92 -12.74 -11.95 4.92
CA ALA A 92 -13.95 -11.68 5.68
C ALA A 92 -14.68 -12.98 6.02
N SER A 93 -15.37 -13.00 7.16
CA SER A 93 -16.34 -14.05 7.49
C SER A 93 -17.52 -14.01 6.52
N GLU A 94 -18.32 -15.08 6.48
CA GLU A 94 -19.54 -15.13 5.66
C GLU A 94 -20.52 -13.99 6.00
N GLY A 95 -20.49 -13.48 7.23
CA GLY A 95 -21.29 -12.33 7.66
C GLY A 95 -20.65 -10.96 7.34
N GLY A 96 -19.49 -10.89 6.69
CA GLY A 96 -18.82 -9.63 6.32
C GLY A 96 -18.01 -8.99 7.44
N LYS A 97 -17.63 -9.75 8.50
CA LYS A 97 -16.72 -9.29 9.54
C LYS A 97 -15.27 -9.57 9.15
N VAL A 98 -14.40 -8.65 9.50
CA VAL A 98 -12.94 -8.75 9.36
C VAL A 98 -12.26 -8.58 10.70
N LYS A 99 -11.02 -9.06 10.85
CA LYS A 99 -10.24 -8.82 12.07
C LYS A 99 -9.90 -7.35 12.22
N SER A 100 -10.12 -6.81 13.41
CA SER A 100 -9.90 -5.40 13.75
C SER A 100 -8.46 -4.98 13.50
N SER A 101 -7.48 -5.78 13.94
CA SER A 101 -6.06 -5.49 13.74
C SER A 101 -5.64 -5.46 12.26
N GLU A 102 -6.20 -6.36 11.44
CA GLU A 102 -5.93 -6.38 10.01
C GLU A 102 -6.55 -5.16 9.30
N LEU A 103 -7.77 -4.75 9.72
CA LEU A 103 -8.42 -3.56 9.17
C LEU A 103 -7.66 -2.28 9.54
N VAL A 104 -7.23 -2.12 10.80
CA VAL A 104 -6.42 -0.98 11.22
C VAL A 104 -5.15 -0.90 10.39
N SER A 105 -4.39 -2.00 10.29
CA SER A 105 -3.15 -2.05 9.49
C SER A 105 -3.40 -1.72 8.02
N ALA A 106 -4.51 -2.19 7.44
CA ALA A 106 -4.89 -1.90 6.06
C ALA A 106 -5.18 -0.40 5.86
N VAL A 107 -5.97 0.21 6.76
CA VAL A 107 -6.31 1.64 6.67
C VAL A 107 -5.08 2.51 6.87
N GLU A 108 -4.24 2.21 7.85
CA GLU A 108 -2.98 2.92 8.09
C GLU A 108 -2.01 2.82 6.90
N ASN A 109 -1.95 1.67 6.22
CA ASN A 109 -1.15 1.53 5.00
C ASN A 109 -1.67 2.39 3.84
N LEU A 110 -3.00 2.52 3.73
CA LEU A 110 -3.65 3.29 2.66
C LEU A 110 -3.57 4.80 2.88
N TYR A 111 -3.73 5.26 4.10
CA TYR A 111 -3.94 6.68 4.45
C TYR A 111 -2.88 7.27 5.38
N GLY A 112 -1.98 6.45 5.90
CA GLY A 112 -1.03 6.84 6.96
C GLY A 112 -1.64 6.69 8.35
N LYS A 113 -0.77 6.74 9.38
CA LYS A 113 -1.19 6.65 10.78
C LYS A 113 -1.75 8.00 11.23
N ASN A 114 -3.06 8.12 11.31
CA ASN A 114 -3.78 9.30 11.79
C ASN A 114 -5.13 8.90 12.39
N GLY A 115 -5.81 9.84 13.03
CA GLY A 115 -7.11 9.65 13.67
C GLY A 115 -8.29 10.21 12.88
N ASP A 116 -8.13 10.42 11.58
CA ASP A 116 -9.16 10.97 10.71
C ASP A 116 -10.19 9.91 10.31
N LEU A 117 -11.39 10.38 9.96
CA LEU A 117 -12.41 9.52 9.35
C LEU A 117 -12.08 9.29 7.88
N HIS A 118 -11.87 8.03 7.50
CA HIS A 118 -11.65 7.63 6.12
C HIS A 118 -12.87 6.94 5.52
N GLU A 119 -13.30 7.39 4.35
CA GLU A 119 -14.26 6.68 3.51
C GLU A 119 -13.48 5.81 2.53
N VAL A 120 -13.44 4.51 2.82
CA VAL A 120 -12.62 3.52 2.12
C VAL A 120 -13.46 2.82 1.05
N ALA A 121 -12.98 2.80 -0.18
CA ALA A 121 -13.59 1.99 -1.24
C ALA A 121 -13.24 0.51 -1.02
N VAL A 122 -14.25 -0.37 -1.04
CA VAL A 122 -14.13 -1.79 -0.76
C VAL A 122 -14.74 -2.60 -1.91
N ALA A 123 -13.94 -3.38 -2.62
CA ALA A 123 -14.40 -4.38 -3.58
C ALA A 123 -14.52 -5.74 -2.88
N VAL A 124 -15.73 -6.23 -2.70
CA VAL A 124 -16.01 -7.50 -2.03
C VAL A 124 -16.22 -8.59 -3.07
N THR A 125 -15.37 -9.61 -3.05
CA THR A 125 -15.49 -10.79 -3.91
C THR A 125 -15.96 -11.98 -3.08
N ASN A 126 -17.06 -12.58 -3.51
CA ASN A 126 -17.62 -13.80 -2.96
C ASN A 126 -17.38 -14.96 -3.92
N LYS A 127 -16.58 -15.95 -3.51
CA LYS A 127 -16.39 -17.20 -4.20
C LYS A 127 -17.33 -18.24 -3.58
N VAL A 128 -18.26 -18.71 -4.37
CA VAL A 128 -19.32 -19.63 -3.94
C VAL A 128 -19.23 -20.93 -4.72
N ARG A 129 -19.41 -22.06 -4.05
CA ARG A 129 -19.57 -23.38 -4.68
C ARG A 129 -20.91 -23.97 -4.30
N LEU A 130 -21.64 -24.43 -5.30
CA LEU A 130 -22.93 -25.09 -5.12
C LEU A 130 -22.76 -26.61 -4.97
N GLN A 131 -23.78 -27.25 -4.42
CA GLN A 131 -23.80 -28.72 -4.22
C GLN A 131 -23.65 -29.48 -5.52
N ARG A 132 -24.15 -28.94 -6.63
CA ARG A 132 -24.01 -29.53 -7.98
C ARG A 132 -22.60 -29.38 -8.56
N GLY A 133 -21.68 -28.70 -7.89
CA GLY A 133 -20.29 -28.52 -8.26
C GLY A 133 -19.99 -27.25 -9.01
N GLU A 134 -20.98 -26.44 -9.36
CA GLU A 134 -20.79 -25.11 -9.99
C GLU A 134 -20.12 -24.14 -9.05
N GLY A 135 -19.22 -23.31 -9.59
CA GLY A 135 -18.49 -22.27 -8.86
C GLY A 135 -18.77 -20.89 -9.45
N PHE A 136 -19.01 -19.92 -8.58
CA PHE A 136 -19.23 -18.52 -8.94
C PHE A 136 -18.22 -17.61 -8.25
N SER A 137 -17.78 -16.56 -8.94
CA SER A 137 -17.02 -15.48 -8.37
C SER A 137 -17.75 -14.17 -8.62
N LEU A 138 -18.37 -13.63 -7.58
CA LEU A 138 -19.26 -12.48 -7.64
C LEU A 138 -18.62 -11.30 -6.91
N THR A 139 -18.47 -10.15 -7.57
CA THR A 139 -17.85 -8.96 -6.98
C THR A 139 -18.87 -7.84 -6.89
N GLN A 140 -18.88 -7.16 -5.74
CA GLN A 140 -19.68 -5.98 -5.46
C GLN A 140 -18.82 -4.91 -4.80
N ASN A 141 -19.15 -3.64 -5.04
CA ASN A 141 -18.44 -2.51 -4.45
C ASN A 141 -19.31 -1.87 -3.37
N VAL A 142 -18.67 -1.48 -2.29
CA VAL A 142 -19.27 -0.79 -1.16
C VAL A 142 -18.27 0.21 -0.58
N LYS A 143 -18.73 1.15 0.25
CA LYS A 143 -17.87 2.04 1.03
C LYS A 143 -17.92 1.64 2.49
N ALA A 144 -16.80 1.77 3.17
CA ALA A 144 -16.69 1.61 4.61
C ALA A 144 -16.16 2.90 5.23
N LYS A 145 -16.69 3.29 6.38
CA LYS A 145 -16.24 4.45 7.14
C LYS A 145 -15.45 3.97 8.34
N VAL A 146 -14.16 4.31 8.40
CA VAL A 146 -13.25 3.82 9.43
C VAL A 146 -12.44 4.97 10.01
N THR A 147 -12.37 5.03 11.35
CA THR A 147 -11.51 5.94 12.11
C THR A 147 -10.54 5.09 12.93
N CYS A 148 -9.22 5.29 12.74
CA CYS A 148 -8.19 4.66 13.55
C CYS A 148 -7.86 5.51 14.79
N VAL A 149 -7.13 4.93 15.74
CA VAL A 149 -6.60 5.68 16.87
C VAL A 149 -5.42 6.51 16.36
N ALA A 150 -5.44 7.81 16.62
CA ALA A 150 -4.31 8.65 16.29
C ALA A 150 -3.08 8.22 17.12
N PRO A 151 -1.90 8.07 16.51
CA PRO A 151 -0.68 7.83 17.27
C PRO A 151 -0.33 9.05 18.14
N ALA A 152 0.47 8.83 19.17
CA ALA A 152 0.91 9.91 20.07
C ALA A 152 1.80 10.94 19.35
N PHE A 153 2.48 10.53 18.29
CA PHE A 153 3.37 11.38 17.49
C PHE A 153 2.97 11.33 16.01
N THR A 154 3.32 12.37 15.26
CA THR A 154 3.17 12.39 13.80
C THR A 154 4.16 11.44 13.13
N GLN A 155 3.88 10.98 11.92
CA GLN A 155 4.84 10.17 11.15
C GLN A 155 6.02 10.99 10.59
N TYR A 156 5.89 12.31 10.55
CA TYR A 156 6.92 13.20 10.03
C TYR A 156 7.24 14.33 11.00
N LEU A 157 8.51 14.66 11.07
CA LEU A 157 9.01 15.97 11.51
C LEU A 157 9.66 16.65 10.31
N TYR A 158 9.60 17.97 10.28
CA TYR A 158 10.19 18.77 9.22
C TYR A 158 11.23 19.70 9.83
N MET A 159 12.48 19.58 9.38
CA MET A 159 13.52 20.52 9.80
C MET A 159 13.33 21.85 9.05
N SER A 160 13.36 22.92 9.81
CA SER A 160 13.39 24.29 9.31
C SER A 160 14.52 25.06 10.01
N GLY A 161 15.44 25.61 9.25
CA GLY A 161 16.62 26.29 9.79
C GLY A 161 17.40 27.07 8.73
N ASP A 162 18.48 27.68 9.16
CA ASP A 162 19.33 28.52 8.30
C ASP A 162 19.85 27.73 7.09
N ALA A 163 20.25 26.48 7.28
CA ALA A 163 20.80 25.63 6.24
C ALA A 163 19.87 25.42 5.03
N ASN A 164 18.54 25.49 5.24
CA ASN A 164 17.54 25.34 4.17
C ASN A 164 16.70 26.61 3.96
N GLY A 165 17.17 27.77 4.47
CA GLY A 165 16.49 29.04 4.33
C GLY A 165 15.17 29.11 5.09
N TRP A 166 15.06 28.41 6.19
CA TRP A 166 13.86 28.31 7.05
C TRP A 166 12.63 27.73 6.31
N SER A 167 12.90 26.90 5.30
CA SER A 167 11.87 26.08 4.63
C SER A 167 11.60 24.81 5.44
N PHE A 168 10.48 24.12 5.17
CA PHE A 168 10.14 22.83 5.78
C PHE A 168 10.42 21.66 4.82
N SER A 169 11.45 21.79 3.97
CA SER A 169 11.74 20.86 2.88
C SER A 169 12.46 19.57 3.28
N ASN A 170 12.97 19.51 4.53
CA ASN A 170 13.75 18.35 4.99
C ASN A 170 12.95 17.52 6.00
N PRO A 171 12.24 16.48 5.53
CA PRO A 171 11.49 15.58 6.40
C PRO A 171 12.40 14.60 7.14
N LEU A 172 12.04 14.30 8.38
CA LEU A 172 12.44 13.11 9.12
C LEU A 172 11.23 12.21 9.22
N TYR A 173 11.42 10.91 9.15
CA TYR A 173 10.35 9.93 9.11
C TYR A 173 10.40 8.97 10.28
N SER A 174 9.23 8.72 10.89
CA SER A 174 8.97 7.71 11.90
C SER A 174 7.96 6.71 11.33
N PRO A 175 8.36 5.50 10.92
CA PRO A 175 7.44 4.52 10.36
C PRO A 175 6.35 4.11 11.34
N ASP A 176 6.68 4.09 12.63
CA ASP A 176 5.78 3.66 13.70
C ASP A 176 5.04 4.80 14.39
N ALA A 177 5.36 6.06 14.06
CA ALA A 177 4.83 7.24 14.74
C ALA A 177 4.99 7.18 16.28
N ASP A 178 6.13 6.63 16.71
CA ASP A 178 6.49 6.34 18.11
C ASP A 178 7.36 7.44 18.74
N GLY A 179 7.58 8.53 18.02
CA GLY A 179 8.43 9.66 18.45
C GLY A 179 9.90 9.53 18.06
N LYS A 180 10.27 8.44 17.33
CA LYS A 180 11.64 8.24 16.82
C LYS A 180 11.68 8.47 15.33
N TYR A 181 12.51 9.41 14.92
CA TYR A 181 12.58 9.88 13.54
C TYR A 181 14.00 9.78 13.00
N THR A 182 14.11 9.48 11.73
CA THR A 182 15.37 9.54 10.99
C THR A 182 15.20 10.37 9.73
N GLY A 183 16.18 11.22 9.44
CA GLY A 183 16.23 12.01 8.21
C GLY A 183 17.68 12.23 7.75
N PHE A 184 17.82 12.71 6.51
CA PHE A 184 19.10 13.01 5.89
C PHE A 184 19.08 14.44 5.37
N MET A 185 20.00 15.27 5.82
CA MET A 185 19.96 16.69 5.48
C MET A 185 21.31 17.38 5.64
N TYR A 186 21.45 18.51 4.97
CA TYR A 186 22.55 19.42 5.23
C TYR A 186 22.20 20.30 6.43
N LEU A 187 23.14 20.45 7.35
CA LEU A 187 23.02 21.28 8.55
C LEU A 187 24.22 22.23 8.67
N ASN A 188 23.99 23.38 9.28
CA ASN A 188 25.03 24.33 9.68
C ASN A 188 24.82 24.78 11.15
N GLN A 189 25.74 25.61 11.65
CA GLN A 189 25.76 26.04 13.03
C GLN A 189 24.87 27.28 13.33
N ASN A 190 24.08 27.76 12.32
CA ASN A 190 23.28 28.99 12.49
C ASN A 190 21.87 28.73 13.05
N GLY A 191 21.57 27.46 13.36
CA GLY A 191 20.36 27.09 14.09
C GLY A 191 19.21 26.57 13.21
N PHE A 192 18.43 25.71 13.83
CA PHE A 192 17.24 25.09 13.23
C PHE A 192 16.26 24.61 14.30
N LYS A 193 15.07 24.20 13.88
CA LYS A 193 14.05 23.53 14.70
C LYS A 193 13.40 22.40 13.91
N PHE A 194 12.64 21.57 14.61
CA PHE A 194 11.76 20.58 14.00
C PHE A 194 10.30 20.99 14.19
N ALA A 195 9.45 20.77 13.19
CA ALA A 195 8.02 21.02 13.27
C ALA A 195 7.22 19.78 12.86
N THR A 196 6.03 19.60 13.40
CA THR A 196 5.15 18.47 13.10
C THR A 196 4.42 18.61 11.76
N GLN A 197 4.48 19.77 11.14
CA GLN A 197 3.91 20.07 9.82
C GLN A 197 4.78 21.08 9.07
N GLN A 198 4.50 21.30 7.79
CA GLN A 198 5.30 22.15 6.91
C GLN A 198 5.02 23.66 7.10
N ASP A 199 4.72 24.04 8.33
CA ASP A 199 4.56 25.44 8.76
C ASP A 199 4.76 25.54 10.28
N TRP A 200 4.62 26.76 10.84
CA TRP A 200 4.73 27.01 12.27
C TRP A 200 3.40 26.94 13.05
N ASN A 201 2.31 26.46 12.43
CA ASN A 201 1.01 26.33 13.10
C ASN A 201 0.89 25.04 13.94
N GLY A 202 1.75 24.04 13.68
CA GLY A 202 1.85 22.82 14.47
C GLY A 202 2.73 22.97 15.70
N THR A 203 3.04 21.82 16.33
CA THR A 203 4.03 21.78 17.40
C THR A 203 5.43 21.91 16.81
N ASP A 204 6.23 22.80 17.35
CA ASP A 204 7.67 22.92 17.05
C ASP A 204 8.52 22.48 18.25
N TYR A 205 9.64 21.82 17.95
CA TYR A 205 10.63 21.36 18.91
C TYR A 205 11.97 22.07 18.65
N GLY A 206 12.48 22.71 19.69
CA GLY A 206 13.74 23.46 19.64
C GLY A 206 14.82 22.85 20.52
N GLU A 207 15.66 23.72 21.11
CA GLU A 207 16.75 23.31 21.99
C GLU A 207 16.29 22.35 23.07
N GLY A 208 17.05 21.25 23.29
CA GLY A 208 16.68 20.16 24.19
C GLY A 208 15.48 19.33 23.72
N LEU A 209 15.05 19.46 22.47
CA LEU A 209 13.85 18.82 21.90
C LEU A 209 12.57 19.12 22.72
N VAL A 210 12.49 20.28 23.31
CA VAL A 210 11.28 20.73 24.01
C VAL A 210 10.40 21.57 23.08
N GLU A 211 9.09 21.50 23.31
CA GLU A 211 8.12 22.30 22.58
C GLU A 211 8.41 23.79 22.76
N LYS A 212 8.38 24.53 21.65
CA LYS A 212 8.66 25.98 21.61
C LYS A 212 10.03 26.38 22.18
N GLY A 213 10.99 25.43 22.27
CA GLY A 213 12.37 25.71 22.65
C GLY A 213 13.05 26.71 21.72
N GLY A 214 14.20 27.28 22.12
CA GLY A 214 15.06 28.08 21.26
C GLY A 214 15.54 27.30 20.03
N ASN A 215 16.28 27.94 19.13
CA ASN A 215 16.89 27.23 18.01
C ASN A 215 17.92 26.23 18.52
N ILE A 216 17.92 25.03 17.92
CA ILE A 216 18.97 24.05 18.14
C ILE A 216 20.21 24.54 17.39
N VAL A 217 21.33 24.68 18.08
CA VAL A 217 22.61 25.05 17.50
C VAL A 217 23.54 23.87 17.66
N MET A 218 23.97 23.28 16.54
CA MET A 218 24.90 22.16 16.56
C MET A 218 26.32 22.63 16.79
N THR A 219 27.16 21.80 17.40
CA THR A 219 28.58 22.04 17.64
C THR A 219 29.45 21.39 16.56
N GLU A 220 28.91 20.40 15.84
CA GLU A 220 29.56 19.72 14.74
C GLU A 220 29.77 20.67 13.55
N PRO A 221 30.80 20.44 12.71
CA PRO A 221 31.01 21.19 11.49
C PRO A 221 29.78 21.18 10.58
N GLU A 222 29.60 22.23 9.79
CA GLU A 222 28.56 22.21 8.74
C GLU A 222 28.82 21.05 7.76
N GLY A 223 27.74 20.39 7.31
CA GLY A 223 27.85 19.23 6.43
C GLY A 223 26.56 18.48 6.24
N PHE A 224 26.66 17.34 5.58
CA PHE A 224 25.53 16.45 5.37
C PHE A 224 25.48 15.40 6.48
N TYR A 225 24.31 15.22 7.07
CA TYR A 225 24.13 14.35 8.24
C TYR A 225 22.93 13.42 8.09
N LYS A 226 23.07 12.21 8.63
CA LYS A 226 21.94 11.45 9.13
C LYS A 226 21.59 12.02 10.49
N VAL A 227 20.34 12.38 10.68
CA VAL A 227 19.82 12.98 11.92
C VAL A 227 18.80 12.00 12.51
N ASP A 228 19.05 11.55 13.72
CA ASP A 228 18.13 10.72 14.48
C ASP A 228 17.58 11.55 15.66
N VAL A 229 16.26 11.61 15.77
CA VAL A 229 15.51 12.33 16.82
C VAL A 229 14.67 11.34 17.58
N ASP A 230 14.77 11.34 18.90
CA ASP A 230 13.86 10.62 19.79
C ASP A 230 13.19 11.63 20.74
N LEU A 231 11.94 11.96 20.46
CA LEU A 231 11.16 12.90 21.29
C LEU A 231 10.80 12.32 22.65
N THR A 232 10.80 10.99 22.81
CA THR A 232 10.43 10.33 24.06
C THR A 232 11.54 10.43 25.11
N SER A 233 12.79 10.35 24.66
CA SER A 233 13.99 10.48 25.50
C SER A 233 14.68 11.85 25.34
N GLN A 234 14.16 12.72 24.47
CA GLN A 234 14.74 14.00 24.12
C GLN A 234 16.19 13.87 23.60
N ALA A 235 16.47 12.80 22.85
CA ALA A 235 17.77 12.54 22.28
C ALA A 235 17.85 12.98 20.82
N LEU A 236 18.92 13.70 20.49
CA LEU A 236 19.25 14.16 19.14
C LEU A 236 20.69 13.75 18.82
N THR A 237 20.85 13.01 17.72
CA THR A 237 22.18 12.56 17.30
C THR A 237 22.43 12.87 15.83
N TYR A 238 23.69 13.15 15.52
CA TYR A 238 24.17 13.47 14.19
C TYR A 238 25.23 12.46 13.76
N THR A 239 25.04 11.83 12.62
CA THR A 239 26.07 11.00 11.99
C THR A 239 26.50 11.67 10.69
N ALA A 240 27.75 12.15 10.64
CA ALA A 240 28.27 12.81 9.45
C ALA A 240 28.29 11.85 8.25
N ILE A 241 27.81 12.32 7.12
CA ILE A 241 27.87 11.61 5.86
C ILE A 241 28.97 12.23 5.00
N ASN A 242 30.11 11.58 5.01
CA ASN A 242 31.29 12.02 4.28
C ASN A 242 31.37 11.43 2.87
N ARG A 243 30.55 10.43 2.59
CA ARG A 243 30.52 9.72 1.32
C ARG A 243 29.15 9.12 1.07
N VAL A 244 28.68 9.23 -0.15
CA VAL A 244 27.54 8.49 -0.68
C VAL A 244 27.99 7.72 -1.92
N GLY A 245 27.53 6.51 -2.10
CA GLY A 245 27.81 5.69 -3.27
C GLY A 245 26.56 5.04 -3.83
N VAL A 246 26.60 4.76 -5.14
CA VAL A 246 25.60 3.95 -5.87
C VAL A 246 26.12 2.53 -5.99
N ILE A 247 25.33 1.56 -5.60
CA ILE A 247 25.65 0.13 -5.61
C ILE A 247 24.45 -0.67 -6.13
N GLY A 248 24.69 -1.80 -6.73
CA GLY A 248 23.64 -2.70 -7.18
C GLY A 248 23.94 -3.43 -8.46
N SER A 249 23.13 -4.43 -8.79
CA SER A 249 23.32 -5.28 -9.98
C SER A 249 23.31 -4.51 -11.30
N ALA A 250 22.71 -3.32 -11.35
CA ALA A 250 22.74 -2.44 -12.50
C ALA A 250 24.05 -1.65 -12.66
N THR A 251 24.93 -1.63 -11.65
CA THR A 251 26.23 -0.92 -11.70
C THR A 251 27.38 -1.83 -12.08
N ALA A 252 28.48 -1.26 -12.56
CA ALA A 252 29.68 -2.04 -12.95
C ALA A 252 30.29 -2.84 -11.79
N GLY A 253 30.13 -2.37 -10.54
CA GLY A 253 30.65 -3.03 -9.33
C GLY A 253 29.67 -4.05 -8.71
N GLY A 254 28.47 -4.20 -9.27
CA GLY A 254 27.44 -5.07 -8.70
C GLY A 254 27.10 -4.70 -7.26
N TRP A 255 26.89 -5.69 -6.42
CA TRP A 255 26.66 -5.52 -4.98
C TRP A 255 27.94 -5.54 -4.15
N ASP A 256 29.13 -5.71 -4.79
CA ASP A 256 30.41 -5.83 -4.12
C ASP A 256 31.06 -4.47 -3.84
N SER A 257 30.95 -3.53 -4.79
CA SER A 257 31.53 -2.21 -4.64
C SER A 257 30.62 -1.10 -5.18
N ASP A 258 30.53 -0.01 -4.44
CA ASP A 258 29.80 1.16 -4.90
C ASP A 258 30.64 2.11 -5.75
N GLN A 259 29.96 2.91 -6.56
CA GLN A 259 30.56 4.03 -7.27
C GLN A 259 30.30 5.31 -6.47
N ALA A 260 31.39 5.97 -6.05
CA ALA A 260 31.30 7.16 -5.22
C ALA A 260 30.63 8.32 -5.97
N MET A 261 29.72 8.99 -5.27
CA MET A 261 29.12 10.24 -5.67
C MET A 261 29.96 11.42 -5.17
N THR A 262 29.88 12.55 -5.86
CA THR A 262 30.55 13.79 -5.47
C THR A 262 29.53 14.72 -4.81
N TYR A 263 29.90 15.31 -3.68
CA TYR A 263 29.07 16.30 -3.03
C TYR A 263 29.12 17.64 -3.80
N ASN A 264 27.97 18.14 -4.21
CA ASN A 264 27.78 19.44 -4.83
C ASN A 264 27.40 20.45 -3.74
N ALA A 265 28.33 21.31 -3.34
CA ALA A 265 28.12 22.28 -2.28
C ALA A 265 27.13 23.41 -2.66
N THR A 266 26.95 23.68 -3.96
CA THR A 266 26.01 24.70 -4.46
C THR A 266 24.58 24.23 -4.30
N ASP A 267 24.30 22.99 -4.74
CA ASP A 267 22.97 22.41 -4.73
C ASP A 267 22.69 21.61 -3.43
N LYS A 268 23.71 21.49 -2.58
CA LYS A 268 23.66 20.74 -1.30
C LYS A 268 23.14 19.31 -1.48
N CYS A 269 23.61 18.64 -2.53
CA CYS A 269 23.24 17.29 -2.88
C CYS A 269 24.44 16.43 -3.29
N TRP A 270 24.26 15.13 -3.30
CA TRP A 270 25.25 14.18 -3.84
C TRP A 270 24.91 13.86 -5.28
N GLU A 271 25.87 13.92 -6.19
CA GLU A 271 25.67 13.65 -7.61
C GLU A 271 26.75 12.71 -8.16
N ILE A 272 26.36 11.93 -9.17
CA ILE A 272 27.27 11.17 -10.01
C ILE A 272 26.94 11.43 -11.47
N LYS A 273 27.95 11.79 -12.26
CA LYS A 273 27.78 12.08 -13.70
C LYS A 273 28.45 11.00 -14.53
N GLY A 274 27.81 10.64 -15.64
CA GLY A 274 28.38 9.67 -16.60
C GLY A 274 28.38 8.22 -16.10
N ILE A 275 27.54 7.88 -15.12
CA ILE A 275 27.39 6.48 -14.69
C ILE A 275 26.69 5.68 -15.80
N THR A 276 27.22 4.50 -16.09
CA THR A 276 26.57 3.53 -16.97
C THR A 276 25.81 2.53 -16.13
N LEU A 277 24.52 2.40 -16.40
CA LEU A 277 23.64 1.43 -15.75
C LEU A 277 23.16 0.40 -16.78
N THR A 278 23.08 -0.86 -16.36
CA THR A 278 22.42 -1.94 -17.09
C THR A 278 21.06 -2.26 -16.48
N GLU A 279 20.30 -3.19 -17.03
CA GLU A 279 19.09 -3.69 -16.40
C GLU A 279 19.41 -4.33 -15.04
N GLY A 280 18.70 -3.92 -13.99
CA GLY A 280 18.93 -4.40 -12.63
C GLY A 280 18.49 -3.41 -11.57
N GLU A 281 18.97 -3.61 -10.35
CA GLU A 281 18.62 -2.81 -9.17
C GLU A 281 19.76 -1.92 -8.74
N ILE A 282 19.44 -0.76 -8.17
CA ILE A 282 20.40 0.11 -7.49
C ILE A 282 19.91 0.49 -6.09
N LYS A 283 20.89 0.75 -5.21
CA LYS A 283 20.70 1.40 -3.92
C LYS A 283 21.73 2.50 -3.72
N PHE A 284 21.39 3.42 -2.86
CA PHE A 284 22.36 4.40 -2.35
C PHE A 284 22.76 4.00 -0.94
N ARG A 285 24.04 4.13 -0.61
CA ARG A 285 24.53 3.92 0.75
C ARG A 285 25.45 5.03 1.19
N ALA A 286 25.36 5.39 2.48
CA ALA A 286 26.21 6.38 3.09
C ALA A 286 27.40 5.70 3.78
N ASN A 287 28.59 6.31 3.71
CA ASN A 287 29.79 5.88 4.43
C ASN A 287 30.15 4.38 4.24
N GLU A 288 29.77 3.78 3.09
CA GLU A 288 29.98 2.36 2.79
C GLU A 288 29.25 1.40 3.76
N ALA A 289 28.30 1.90 4.56
CA ALA A 289 27.54 1.11 5.54
C ALA A 289 26.17 0.67 4.99
N TRP A 290 25.66 -0.42 5.57
CA TRP A 290 24.29 -0.91 5.33
C TRP A 290 23.41 -0.70 6.55
#